data_cac7ae9aa2e416587545d93f494ba083
#
_entry.id   cac7ae9aa2e416587545d93f494ba083
#
_cell.length_a   1.000
_cell.length_b   1.000
_cell.length_c   1.000
_cell.angle_alpha   90.00
_cell.angle_beta   90.00
_cell.angle_gamma   90.00
#
_symmetry.space_group_name_H-M   'P 1'
#
loop_
_entity.id
_entity.type
_entity.pdbx_description
1 polymer ?
#
loop_
_entity_poly.entity_id
_entity_poly.type
_entity_poly.pdbx_seq_one_letter_code
_entity_poly.pdbx_strand_id
1 'polypeptide(L)'
;MKIAIVTDIHIGVRGDSKVFHEVQRKFFEEVFFPYIDEHGITTVFDLGDTFDRRKYINYASLSAGKSFLFDNLAKRNIDFHALVGNHDTYYASTNEINSMNLLLQEYPQFTLYQDDGVELEIGSTKFLMLPWLNKENGEKNLEIVKNSDANILMGHLEVKGFEMMKGALCTHGIDMNVFKNFESAFSGHFHHPSRYGNVEYLGSPYEM
;
A
#
# COMPACT_ATOMS: atom_id res chain seq x y z
N MET A 1 1.39 -16.72 -12.90
CA MET A 1 2.01 -16.17 -11.70
C MET A 1 0.90 -15.60 -10.82
N LYS A 2 0.99 -15.72 -9.49
CA LYS A 2 0.07 -15.09 -8.53
C LYS A 2 0.87 -14.10 -7.69
N ILE A 3 0.30 -12.93 -7.43
CA ILE A 3 0.84 -11.90 -6.53
C ILE A 3 -0.22 -11.64 -5.48
N ALA A 4 0.15 -11.52 -4.21
CA ALA A 4 -0.75 -11.05 -3.17
C ALA A 4 -0.62 -9.54 -3.00
N ILE A 5 -1.73 -8.88 -2.72
CA ILE A 5 -1.76 -7.43 -2.51
C ILE A 5 -2.43 -7.16 -1.16
N VAL A 6 -1.82 -6.31 -0.36
CA VAL A 6 -2.38 -5.75 0.87
C VAL A 6 -2.28 -4.23 0.83
N THR A 7 -3.05 -3.56 1.64
CA THR A 7 -2.99 -2.09 1.77
C THR A 7 -3.65 -1.65 3.08
N ASP A 8 -3.38 -0.45 3.52
CA ASP A 8 -4.07 0.18 4.66
C ASP A 8 -4.06 -0.71 5.91
N ILE A 9 -2.88 -1.24 6.24
CA ILE A 9 -2.70 -2.14 7.40
C ILE A 9 -2.81 -1.37 8.71
N HIS A 10 -2.34 -0.12 8.74
CA HIS A 10 -2.42 0.78 9.89
C HIS A 10 -1.94 0.15 11.20
N ILE A 11 -0.72 -0.36 11.23
CA ILE A 11 -0.10 -0.88 12.45
C ILE A 11 -0.06 0.23 13.50
N GLY A 12 -0.73 0.01 14.65
CA GLY A 12 -0.89 1.00 15.70
C GLY A 12 -2.23 1.75 15.70
N VAL A 13 -3.17 1.32 14.86
CA VAL A 13 -4.52 1.89 14.76
C VAL A 13 -5.26 1.92 16.11
N ARG A 14 -6.22 2.87 16.24
CA ARG A 14 -7.04 3.06 17.46
C ARG A 14 -6.20 3.24 18.72
N GLY A 15 -5.14 4.03 18.64
CA GLY A 15 -4.31 4.36 19.80
C GLY A 15 -3.45 3.21 20.28
N ASP A 16 -2.89 2.42 19.38
CA ASP A 16 -2.08 1.23 19.66
C ASP A 16 -2.88 0.13 20.37
N SER A 17 -4.13 -0.05 19.97
CA SER A 17 -5.05 -0.97 20.61
C SER A 17 -4.57 -2.43 20.48
N LYS A 18 -4.43 -3.09 21.63
CA LYS A 18 -4.08 -4.52 21.68
C LYS A 18 -5.11 -5.41 21.00
N VAL A 19 -6.39 -4.99 20.99
CA VAL A 19 -7.45 -5.72 20.28
C VAL A 19 -7.21 -5.70 18.79
N PHE A 20 -6.84 -4.53 18.24
CA PHE A 20 -6.52 -4.42 16.81
C PHE A 20 -5.21 -5.13 16.44
N HIS A 21 -4.19 -5.09 17.29
CA HIS A 21 -2.99 -5.91 17.08
C HIS A 21 -3.33 -7.41 16.99
N GLU A 22 -4.24 -7.88 17.81
CA GLU A 22 -4.68 -9.29 17.79
C GLU A 22 -5.50 -9.61 16.52
N VAL A 23 -6.36 -8.68 16.07
CA VAL A 23 -7.09 -8.82 14.79
C VAL A 23 -6.13 -8.87 13.61
N GLN A 24 -5.15 -7.96 13.56
CA GLN A 24 -4.11 -7.95 12.53
C GLN A 24 -3.29 -9.23 12.55
N ARG A 25 -2.83 -9.65 13.74
CA ARG A 25 -2.08 -10.92 13.90
C ARG A 25 -2.87 -12.10 13.35
N LYS A 26 -4.15 -12.24 13.73
CA LYS A 26 -5.02 -13.33 13.25
C LYS A 26 -5.21 -13.29 11.74
N PHE A 27 -5.43 -12.10 11.16
CA PHE A 27 -5.54 -11.99 9.72
C PHE A 27 -4.28 -12.51 9.01
N PHE A 28 -3.10 -12.07 9.44
CA PHE A 28 -1.86 -12.50 8.80
C PHE A 28 -1.53 -13.98 9.06
N GLU A 29 -1.65 -14.46 10.30
CA GLU A 29 -1.26 -15.82 10.66
C GLU A 29 -2.30 -16.88 10.26
N GLU A 30 -3.59 -16.56 10.29
CA GLU A 30 -4.66 -17.55 10.07
C GLU A 30 -5.27 -17.47 8.66
N VAL A 31 -5.08 -16.36 7.93
CA VAL A 31 -5.66 -16.16 6.59
C VAL A 31 -4.59 -15.88 5.54
N PHE A 32 -3.81 -14.81 5.70
CA PHE A 32 -2.91 -14.31 4.66
C PHE A 32 -1.75 -15.28 4.38
N PHE A 33 -0.96 -15.62 5.40
CA PHE A 33 0.18 -16.53 5.19
C PHE A 33 -0.21 -17.95 4.83
N PRO A 34 -1.25 -18.58 5.40
CA PRO A 34 -1.73 -19.87 4.92
C PRO A 34 -2.13 -19.85 3.44
N TYR A 35 -2.80 -18.77 2.98
CA TYR A 35 -3.15 -18.62 1.57
C TYR A 35 -1.91 -18.46 0.67
N ILE A 36 -0.92 -17.68 1.10
CA ILE A 36 0.35 -17.52 0.40
C ILE A 36 1.08 -18.86 0.27
N ASP A 37 1.18 -19.60 1.37
CA ASP A 37 1.86 -20.90 1.42
C ASP A 37 1.15 -21.93 0.53
N GLU A 38 -0.19 -22.04 0.60
CA GLU A 38 -1.00 -22.96 -0.20
C GLU A 38 -0.84 -22.68 -1.72
N HIS A 39 -0.72 -21.41 -2.11
CA HIS A 39 -0.67 -21.03 -3.51
C HIS A 39 0.74 -20.79 -4.05
N GLY A 40 1.76 -20.95 -3.23
CA GLY A 40 3.17 -20.74 -3.60
C GLY A 40 3.45 -19.30 -4.07
N ILE A 41 2.83 -18.32 -3.41
CA ILE A 41 3.02 -16.90 -3.75
C ILE A 41 4.34 -16.42 -3.15
N THR A 42 5.19 -15.85 -3.99
CA THR A 42 6.53 -15.37 -3.62
C THR A 42 6.68 -13.86 -3.70
N THR A 43 5.64 -13.15 -4.14
CA THR A 43 5.65 -11.69 -4.30
C THR A 43 4.42 -11.08 -3.66
N VAL A 44 4.64 -10.09 -2.82
CA VAL A 44 3.58 -9.34 -2.12
C VAL A 44 3.75 -7.85 -2.41
N PHE A 45 2.67 -7.18 -2.76
CA PHE A 45 2.59 -5.72 -2.86
C PHE A 45 1.84 -5.16 -1.66
N ASP A 46 2.40 -4.15 -1.03
CA ASP A 46 1.75 -3.29 -0.04
C ASP A 46 1.52 -1.91 -0.66
N LEU A 47 0.27 -1.51 -0.78
CA LEU A 47 -0.08 -0.26 -1.44
C LEU A 47 -0.09 0.94 -0.48
N GLY A 48 0.62 0.85 0.65
CA GLY A 48 0.84 1.97 1.57
C GLY A 48 -0.08 2.00 2.78
N ASP A 49 0.15 2.99 3.63
CA ASP A 49 -0.47 3.14 4.95
C ASP A 49 -0.26 1.90 5.83
N THR A 50 0.98 1.42 5.82
CA THR A 50 1.41 0.28 6.64
C THR A 50 1.36 0.63 8.12
N PHE A 51 1.77 1.86 8.49
CA PHE A 51 1.72 2.37 9.86
C PHE A 51 0.63 3.43 10.01
N ASP A 52 -0.03 3.48 11.19
CA ASP A 52 -1.17 4.36 11.43
C ASP A 52 -0.79 5.83 11.64
N ARG A 53 0.43 6.10 12.14
CA ARG A 53 0.81 7.46 12.57
C ARG A 53 2.02 8.00 11.86
N ARG A 54 1.90 9.24 11.42
CA ARG A 54 2.92 9.96 10.65
C ARG A 54 4.20 10.27 11.41
N LYS A 55 4.12 10.63 12.69
CA LYS A 55 5.22 11.29 13.41
C LYS A 55 5.95 10.42 14.42
N TYR A 56 5.39 9.31 14.80
CA TYR A 56 5.97 8.40 15.79
C TYR A 56 5.31 7.04 15.71
N ILE A 57 6.00 6.04 16.19
CA ILE A 57 5.45 4.70 16.36
C ILE A 57 5.61 4.25 17.80
N ASN A 58 4.61 3.56 18.34
CA ASN A 58 4.71 2.87 19.62
C ASN A 58 5.56 1.62 19.44
N TYR A 59 6.53 1.41 20.32
CA TYR A 59 7.43 0.25 20.24
C TYR A 59 6.70 -1.10 20.35
N ALA A 60 5.59 -1.18 21.09
CA ALA A 60 4.79 -2.39 21.14
C ALA A 60 4.09 -2.66 19.79
N SER A 61 3.59 -1.62 19.12
CA SER A 61 3.00 -1.73 17.79
C SER A 61 4.05 -2.11 16.74
N LEU A 62 5.23 -1.50 16.79
CA LEU A 62 6.33 -1.87 15.91
C LEU A 62 6.75 -3.33 16.09
N SER A 63 6.93 -3.75 17.36
CA SER A 63 7.29 -5.13 17.68
C SER A 63 6.22 -6.14 17.22
N ALA A 64 4.94 -5.79 17.41
CA ALA A 64 3.83 -6.62 16.94
C ALA A 64 3.82 -6.73 15.40
N GLY A 65 3.92 -5.59 14.69
CA GLY A 65 3.97 -5.56 13.22
C GLY A 65 5.14 -6.35 12.64
N LYS A 66 6.34 -6.23 13.24
CA LYS A 66 7.48 -7.05 12.86
C LYS A 66 7.18 -8.53 13.02
N SER A 67 6.65 -8.94 14.17
CA SER A 67 6.37 -10.33 14.48
C SER A 67 5.32 -10.95 13.57
N PHE A 68 4.16 -10.32 13.37
CA PHE A 68 3.08 -10.94 12.60
C PHE A 68 3.21 -10.75 11.07
N LEU A 69 3.95 -9.74 10.60
CA LEU A 69 4.07 -9.45 9.16
C LEU A 69 5.50 -9.61 8.66
N PHE A 70 6.41 -8.69 8.99
CA PHE A 70 7.70 -8.57 8.31
C PHE A 70 8.64 -9.76 8.54
N ASP A 71 8.71 -10.28 9.76
CA ASP A 71 9.49 -11.48 10.07
C ASP A 71 8.94 -12.72 9.35
N ASN A 72 7.63 -12.78 9.15
CA ASN A 72 6.99 -13.89 8.44
C ASN A 72 7.21 -13.80 6.92
N LEU A 73 7.24 -12.60 6.34
CA LEU A 73 7.64 -12.38 4.95
C LEU A 73 9.11 -12.79 4.74
N ALA A 74 9.99 -12.34 5.64
CA ALA A 74 11.42 -12.67 5.59
C ALA A 74 11.70 -14.15 5.72
N LYS A 75 11.06 -14.85 6.69
CA LYS A 75 11.18 -16.32 6.88
C LYS A 75 10.78 -17.12 5.64
N ARG A 76 9.85 -16.59 4.83
CA ARG A 76 9.36 -17.23 3.61
C ARG A 76 10.13 -16.79 2.35
N ASN A 77 11.10 -15.89 2.52
CA ASN A 77 11.84 -15.27 1.41
C ASN A 77 10.89 -14.67 0.36
N ILE A 78 9.87 -13.94 0.81
CA ILE A 78 8.89 -13.28 -0.05
C ILE A 78 9.45 -11.92 -0.47
N ASP A 79 9.46 -11.65 -1.78
CA ASP A 79 9.75 -10.34 -2.31
C ASP A 79 8.61 -9.38 -1.95
N PHE A 80 8.91 -8.40 -1.10
CA PHE A 80 7.94 -7.47 -0.56
C PHE A 80 8.17 -6.07 -1.13
N HIS A 81 7.25 -5.65 -1.99
CA HIS A 81 7.27 -4.35 -2.66
C HIS A 81 6.25 -3.43 -2.00
N ALA A 82 6.67 -2.33 -1.42
CA ALA A 82 5.78 -1.44 -0.69
C ALA A 82 5.80 -0.01 -1.26
N LEU A 83 4.63 0.59 -1.30
CA LEU A 83 4.45 2.02 -1.57
C LEU A 83 4.43 2.79 -0.26
N VAL A 84 4.91 4.02 -0.28
CA VAL A 84 4.66 4.97 0.80
C VAL A 84 3.24 5.50 0.68
N GLY A 85 2.43 5.32 1.73
CA GLY A 85 1.12 5.95 1.88
C GLY A 85 1.18 7.27 2.65
N ASN A 86 0.05 7.98 2.76
CA ASN A 86 0.03 9.28 3.43
C ASN A 86 0.25 9.21 4.94
N HIS A 87 -0.10 8.10 5.59
CA HIS A 87 0.17 7.86 7.01
C HIS A 87 1.62 7.48 7.28
N ASP A 88 2.33 6.96 6.29
CA ASP A 88 3.74 6.59 6.45
C ASP A 88 4.69 7.80 6.45
N THR A 89 4.27 8.96 5.91
CA THR A 89 5.11 10.16 5.77
C THR A 89 5.10 11.05 7.02
N TYR A 90 6.24 11.63 7.38
CA TYR A 90 6.31 12.60 8.48
C TYR A 90 5.64 13.93 8.09
N TYR A 91 5.97 14.47 6.92
CA TYR A 91 5.38 15.70 6.37
C TYR A 91 4.29 15.39 5.34
N ALA A 92 3.26 16.25 5.27
CA ALA A 92 2.21 16.10 4.28
C ALA A 92 2.65 16.48 2.85
N SER A 93 3.74 17.21 2.71
CA SER A 93 4.20 17.79 1.45
C SER A 93 5.30 17.02 0.74
N THR A 94 5.90 16.03 1.40
CA THR A 94 7.01 15.23 0.87
C THR A 94 7.02 13.81 1.45
N ASN A 95 7.52 12.85 0.71
CA ASN A 95 7.70 11.46 1.15
C ASN A 95 9.12 11.17 1.66
N GLU A 96 10.01 12.17 1.72
CA GLU A 96 11.43 12.02 2.05
C GLU A 96 11.65 11.33 3.40
N ILE A 97 10.93 11.78 4.45
CA ILE A 97 10.98 11.14 5.77
C ILE A 97 9.73 10.29 5.94
N ASN A 98 9.89 8.98 5.95
CA ASN A 98 8.79 8.04 6.10
C ASN A 98 9.15 6.85 6.99
N SER A 99 8.14 6.27 7.63
CA SER A 99 8.29 5.17 8.57
C SER A 99 8.85 3.91 7.93
N MET A 100 8.45 3.62 6.70
CA MET A 100 8.84 2.42 5.98
C MET A 100 10.35 2.38 5.74
N ASN A 101 10.92 3.47 5.23
CA ASN A 101 12.36 3.58 5.02
C ASN A 101 13.16 3.53 6.34
N LEU A 102 12.65 4.16 7.39
CA LEU A 102 13.36 4.22 8.67
C LEU A 102 13.33 2.91 9.47
N LEU A 103 12.28 2.10 9.33
CA LEU A 103 12.01 0.98 10.24
C LEU A 103 12.22 -0.40 9.62
N LEU A 104 12.29 -0.50 8.28
CA LEU A 104 12.29 -1.77 7.58
C LEU A 104 13.56 -2.08 6.77
N GLN A 105 14.60 -1.25 6.89
CA GLN A 105 15.88 -1.45 6.16
C GLN A 105 16.62 -2.76 6.51
N GLU A 106 16.28 -3.38 7.62
CA GLU A 106 16.88 -4.65 8.03
C GLU A 106 16.38 -5.86 7.24
N TYR A 107 15.29 -5.70 6.47
CA TYR A 107 14.70 -6.77 5.66
C TYR A 107 15.21 -6.69 4.20
N PRO A 108 16.12 -7.58 3.77
CA PRO A 108 16.75 -7.49 2.44
C PRO A 108 15.78 -7.75 1.27
N GLN A 109 14.63 -8.38 1.55
CA GLN A 109 13.58 -8.63 0.55
C GLN A 109 12.62 -7.45 0.37
N PHE A 110 12.83 -6.38 1.13
CA PHE A 110 11.98 -5.20 1.10
C PHE A 110 12.44 -4.21 0.03
N THR A 111 11.54 -3.87 -0.87
CA THR A 111 11.73 -2.81 -1.87
C THR A 111 10.69 -1.72 -1.65
N LEU A 112 11.16 -0.50 -1.43
CA LEU A 112 10.32 0.66 -1.16
C LEU A 112 10.26 1.61 -2.36
N TYR A 113 9.05 2.00 -2.73
CA TYR A 113 8.76 3.02 -3.73
C TYR A 113 8.22 4.25 -3.01
N GLN A 114 9.04 5.29 -2.89
CA GLN A 114 8.71 6.43 -2.03
C GLN A 114 8.50 7.76 -2.77
N ASP A 115 9.20 8.01 -3.88
CA ASP A 115 9.24 9.34 -4.50
C ASP A 115 8.58 9.37 -5.88
N ASP A 116 9.24 8.76 -6.86
CA ASP A 116 8.77 8.72 -8.23
C ASP A 116 8.05 7.40 -8.54
N GLY A 117 7.12 7.45 -9.48
CA GLY A 117 6.55 6.24 -10.07
C GLY A 117 7.64 5.42 -10.78
N VAL A 118 7.69 4.13 -10.49
CA VAL A 118 8.70 3.21 -11.03
C VAL A 118 8.00 2.05 -11.74
N GLU A 119 8.43 1.77 -12.97
CA GLU A 119 7.97 0.59 -13.68
C GLU A 119 8.73 -0.66 -13.20
N LEU A 120 7.98 -1.71 -12.93
CA LEU A 120 8.46 -3.00 -12.48
C LEU A 120 7.90 -4.09 -13.39
N GLU A 121 8.74 -4.95 -13.91
CA GLU A 121 8.31 -6.09 -14.71
C GLU A 121 8.43 -7.38 -13.91
N ILE A 122 7.30 -8.11 -13.77
CA ILE A 122 7.27 -9.42 -13.13
C ILE A 122 6.61 -10.41 -14.09
N GLY A 123 7.39 -11.37 -14.56
CA GLY A 123 6.96 -12.27 -15.63
C GLY A 123 6.76 -11.51 -16.94
N SER A 124 5.55 -11.53 -17.48
CA SER A 124 5.18 -10.79 -18.70
C SER A 124 4.30 -9.56 -18.42
N THR A 125 4.11 -9.20 -17.16
CA THR A 125 3.26 -8.08 -16.77
C THR A 125 4.10 -6.92 -16.26
N LYS A 126 3.85 -5.75 -16.79
CA LYS A 126 4.49 -4.52 -16.40
C LYS A 126 3.59 -3.74 -15.44
N PHE A 127 4.11 -3.42 -14.27
CA PHE A 127 3.44 -2.66 -13.23
C PHE A 127 4.03 -1.27 -13.13
N LEU A 128 3.21 -0.26 -12.90
CA LEU A 128 3.64 1.07 -12.44
C LEU A 128 3.37 1.16 -10.94
N MET A 129 4.43 1.24 -10.15
CA MET A 129 4.39 1.43 -8.70
C MET A 129 4.35 2.92 -8.40
N LEU A 130 3.24 3.45 -7.89
CA LEU A 130 2.99 4.88 -7.71
C LEU A 130 2.73 5.22 -6.24
N PRO A 131 3.68 5.82 -5.51
CA PRO A 131 3.52 6.18 -4.11
C PRO A 131 2.53 7.32 -3.90
N TRP A 132 2.25 7.66 -2.65
CA TRP A 132 1.43 8.82 -2.27
C TRP A 132 1.88 10.09 -2.99
N LEU A 133 0.92 10.73 -3.68
CA LEU A 133 1.15 11.98 -4.36
C LEU A 133 0.97 13.16 -3.41
N ASN A 134 1.94 14.04 -3.41
CA ASN A 134 1.96 15.23 -2.58
C ASN A 134 2.35 16.46 -3.40
N LYS A 135 2.58 17.59 -2.73
CA LYS A 135 2.91 18.84 -3.40
C LYS A 135 4.25 18.80 -4.16
N GLU A 136 5.20 18.01 -3.66
CA GLU A 136 6.56 17.96 -4.22
C GLU A 136 6.62 17.06 -5.45
N ASN A 137 5.99 15.88 -5.40
CA ASN A 137 6.13 14.84 -6.41
C ASN A 137 4.92 14.70 -7.37
N GLY A 138 3.79 15.36 -7.07
CA GLY A 138 2.52 15.10 -7.74
C GLY A 138 2.53 15.40 -9.25
N GLU A 139 3.05 16.56 -9.66
CA GLU A 139 3.09 16.92 -11.08
C GLU A 139 3.95 15.96 -11.90
N LYS A 140 5.15 15.66 -11.40
CA LYS A 140 6.09 14.75 -12.05
C LYS A 140 5.48 13.35 -12.18
N ASN A 141 4.87 12.84 -11.11
CA ASN A 141 4.25 11.52 -11.12
C ASN A 141 3.05 11.43 -12.06
N LEU A 142 2.24 12.47 -12.17
CA LEU A 142 1.15 12.50 -13.14
C LEU A 142 1.65 12.48 -14.60
N GLU A 143 2.80 13.08 -14.88
CA GLU A 143 3.45 12.94 -16.21
C GLU A 143 4.00 11.51 -16.43
N ILE A 144 4.56 10.88 -15.41
CA ILE A 144 4.96 9.46 -15.48
C ILE A 144 3.75 8.58 -15.81
N VAL A 145 2.63 8.75 -15.09
CA VAL A 145 1.39 7.99 -15.33
C VAL A 145 0.89 8.14 -16.76
N LYS A 146 0.90 9.35 -17.32
CA LYS A 146 0.44 9.62 -18.70
C LYS A 146 1.31 8.95 -19.76
N ASN A 147 2.62 8.84 -19.49
CA ASN A 147 3.60 8.33 -20.46
C ASN A 147 3.96 6.86 -20.25
N SER A 148 3.44 6.23 -19.19
CA SER A 148 3.71 4.82 -18.88
C SER A 148 3.04 3.89 -19.89
N ASP A 149 3.73 2.81 -20.26
CA ASP A 149 3.21 1.69 -21.03
C ASP A 149 2.94 0.44 -20.15
N ALA A 150 2.90 0.60 -18.84
CA ALA A 150 2.58 -0.47 -17.91
C ALA A 150 1.13 -0.98 -18.10
N ASN A 151 0.96 -2.29 -17.90
CA ASN A 151 -0.37 -2.92 -17.95
C ASN A 151 -1.22 -2.53 -16.73
N ILE A 152 -0.60 -2.54 -15.54
CA ILE A 152 -1.29 -2.40 -14.26
C ILE A 152 -0.63 -1.28 -13.45
N LEU A 153 -1.46 -0.42 -12.87
CA LEU A 153 -1.00 0.56 -11.90
C LEU A 153 -1.29 0.07 -10.48
N MET A 154 -0.30 0.17 -9.60
CA MET A 154 -0.39 -0.04 -8.17
C MET A 154 -0.14 1.29 -7.47
N GLY A 155 -1.11 1.82 -6.71
CA GLY A 155 -1.02 3.15 -6.15
C GLY A 155 -1.54 3.29 -4.73
N HIS A 156 -1.18 4.41 -4.09
CA HIS A 156 -1.84 4.92 -2.89
C HIS A 156 -2.40 6.30 -3.22
N LEU A 157 -3.66 6.34 -3.69
CA LEU A 157 -4.18 7.46 -4.45
C LEU A 157 -5.46 8.02 -3.85
N GLU A 158 -5.67 9.30 -4.06
CA GLU A 158 -6.95 9.97 -3.82
C GLU A 158 -7.62 10.26 -5.16
N VAL A 159 -8.62 9.44 -5.52
CA VAL A 159 -9.30 9.52 -6.82
C VAL A 159 -10.69 10.12 -6.66
N LYS A 160 -10.97 11.15 -7.46
CA LYS A 160 -12.27 11.82 -7.46
C LYS A 160 -13.41 10.88 -7.88
N GLY A 161 -14.52 10.96 -7.14
CA GLY A 161 -15.75 10.20 -7.42
C GLY A 161 -15.89 8.91 -6.62
N PHE A 162 -14.86 8.47 -5.91
CA PHE A 162 -14.95 7.34 -4.98
C PHE A 162 -15.43 7.77 -3.59
N GLU A 163 -16.03 6.85 -2.83
CA GLU A 163 -16.39 7.09 -1.44
C GLU A 163 -15.15 7.01 -0.53
N MET A 164 -14.85 8.10 0.17
CA MET A 164 -13.81 8.15 1.22
C MET A 164 -14.28 7.43 2.49
N MET A 165 -15.56 7.60 2.81
CA MET A 165 -16.29 6.92 3.88
C MET A 165 -17.77 6.88 3.49
N LYS A 166 -18.56 6.04 4.15
CA LYS A 166 -19.99 5.84 3.84
C LYS A 166 -20.75 7.16 3.67
N GLY A 167 -21.20 7.43 2.46
CA GLY A 167 -21.96 8.61 2.08
C GLY A 167 -21.13 9.87 1.81
N ALA A 168 -19.81 9.82 1.86
CA ALA A 168 -18.92 10.96 1.58
C ALA A 168 -18.04 10.67 0.36
N LEU A 169 -18.40 11.28 -0.77
CA LEU A 169 -17.63 11.18 -2.02
C LEU A 169 -16.40 12.10 -1.99
N CYS A 170 -15.29 11.60 -2.50
CA CYS A 170 -14.13 12.43 -2.83
C CYS A 170 -14.48 13.36 -3.99
N THR A 171 -14.53 14.66 -3.72
CA THR A 171 -14.84 15.71 -4.72
C THR A 171 -13.57 16.37 -5.29
N HIS A 172 -12.44 16.13 -4.69
CA HIS A 172 -11.09 16.56 -5.08
C HIS A 172 -10.24 15.31 -5.33
N GLY A 173 -9.00 15.48 -5.71
CA GLY A 173 -8.15 14.35 -6.06
C GLY A 173 -7.99 14.18 -7.57
N ILE A 174 -7.41 13.06 -7.95
CA ILE A 174 -7.02 12.77 -9.34
C ILE A 174 -8.26 12.43 -10.16
N ASP A 175 -8.35 12.99 -11.38
CA ASP A 175 -9.38 12.58 -12.32
C ASP A 175 -9.11 11.15 -12.81
N MET A 176 -10.14 10.32 -12.77
CA MET A 176 -10.06 8.91 -13.14
C MET A 176 -9.60 8.68 -14.60
N ASN A 177 -9.84 9.64 -15.50
CA ASN A 177 -9.40 9.55 -16.89
C ASN A 177 -7.88 9.45 -17.04
N VAL A 178 -7.11 9.86 -16.04
CA VAL A 178 -5.65 9.73 -16.03
C VAL A 178 -5.21 8.26 -16.12
N PHE A 179 -6.03 7.34 -15.60
CA PHE A 179 -5.73 5.90 -15.54
C PHE A 179 -6.28 5.08 -16.72
N LYS A 180 -6.90 5.71 -17.70
CA LYS A 180 -7.60 5.02 -18.82
C LYS A 180 -6.73 4.11 -19.68
N ASN A 181 -5.42 4.32 -19.69
CA ASN A 181 -4.48 3.54 -20.50
C ASN A 181 -4.05 2.23 -19.81
N PHE A 182 -4.30 2.07 -18.52
CA PHE A 182 -4.02 0.84 -17.79
C PHE A 182 -5.17 -0.15 -17.94
N GLU A 183 -4.86 -1.43 -17.98
CA GLU A 183 -5.87 -2.51 -17.94
C GLU A 183 -6.60 -2.48 -16.58
N SER A 184 -5.85 -2.23 -15.51
CA SER A 184 -6.37 -2.07 -14.15
C SER A 184 -5.48 -1.12 -13.35
N ALA A 185 -6.09 -0.37 -12.44
CA ALA A 185 -5.41 0.45 -11.46
C ALA A 185 -5.93 0.09 -10.07
N PHE A 186 -5.07 -0.48 -9.24
CA PHE A 186 -5.38 -0.83 -7.85
C PHE A 186 -4.84 0.22 -6.91
N SER A 187 -5.63 0.59 -5.91
CA SER A 187 -5.24 1.62 -4.94
C SER A 187 -5.58 1.25 -3.51
N GLY A 188 -4.72 1.65 -2.58
CA GLY A 188 -5.03 1.88 -1.17
C GLY A 188 -5.61 3.26 -0.94
N HIS A 189 -5.61 3.74 0.31
CA HIS A 189 -6.09 5.00 0.83
C HIS A 189 -7.55 5.01 1.28
N PHE A 190 -8.48 4.52 0.48
CA PHE A 190 -9.89 4.42 0.92
C PHE A 190 -10.15 3.00 1.46
N HIS A 191 -10.57 2.92 2.72
CA HIS A 191 -10.62 1.67 3.47
C HIS A 191 -11.78 0.74 3.09
N HIS A 192 -12.71 1.20 2.26
CA HIS A 192 -13.81 0.37 1.77
C HIS A 192 -13.53 -0.12 0.35
N PRO A 193 -13.65 -1.44 0.08
CA PRO A 193 -13.51 -1.96 -1.26
C PRO A 193 -14.53 -1.31 -2.22
N SER A 194 -14.06 -0.80 -3.33
CA SER A 194 -14.91 -0.18 -4.32
C SER A 194 -14.25 -0.20 -5.69
N ARG A 195 -15.07 -0.30 -6.76
CA ARG A 195 -14.57 -0.32 -8.12
C ARG A 195 -15.40 0.57 -9.02
N TYR A 196 -14.72 1.36 -9.85
CA TYR A 196 -15.33 2.13 -10.91
C TYR A 196 -14.45 2.11 -12.17
N GLY A 197 -14.99 1.63 -13.30
CA GLY A 197 -14.22 1.42 -14.51
C GLY A 197 -13.09 0.41 -14.31
N ASN A 198 -11.87 0.83 -14.60
CA ASN A 198 -10.64 0.08 -14.39
C ASN A 198 -9.90 0.43 -13.09
N VAL A 199 -10.45 1.31 -12.26
CA VAL A 199 -9.88 1.69 -10.95
C VAL A 199 -10.57 0.93 -9.84
N GLU A 200 -9.79 0.33 -8.93
CA GLU A 200 -10.28 -0.47 -7.82
C GLU A 200 -9.54 -0.12 -6.54
N TYR A 201 -10.29 0.26 -5.50
CA TYR A 201 -9.81 0.34 -4.12
C TYR A 201 -9.98 -1.02 -3.45
N LEU A 202 -8.89 -1.54 -2.90
CA LEU A 202 -8.90 -2.87 -2.28
C LEU A 202 -9.51 -2.86 -0.88
N GLY A 203 -9.45 -1.71 -0.21
CA GLY A 203 -9.85 -1.55 1.18
C GLY A 203 -8.86 -2.16 2.17
N SER A 204 -9.05 -1.82 3.44
CA SER A 204 -8.23 -2.38 4.52
C SER A 204 -8.56 -3.86 4.74
N PRO A 205 -7.61 -4.67 5.25
CA PRO A 205 -7.80 -6.12 5.44
C PRO A 205 -8.74 -6.46 6.61
N TYR A 206 -9.21 -5.46 7.34
CA TYR A 206 -10.15 -5.59 8.47
C TYR A 206 -10.91 -4.27 8.67
N GLU A 207 -12.05 -4.32 9.35
CA GLU A 207 -12.83 -3.11 9.68
C GLU A 207 -12.14 -2.27 10.77
N MET A 208 -11.95 -0.96 10.50
CA MET A 208 -11.31 0.01 11.39
C MET A 208 -12.29 0.97 12.04
#